data_042dab82e547cbe397ebeaf45fea8a7a
#
_entry.id   042dab82e547cbe397ebeaf45fea8a7a
#
_cell.length_a   1.000
_cell.length_b   1.000
_cell.length_c   1.000
_cell.angle_alpha   90.00
_cell.angle_beta   90.00
_cell.angle_gamma   90.00
#
_symmetry.space_group_name_H-M   'P 1'
#
loop_
_entity.id
_entity.type
_entity.pdbx_description
1 polymer ?
#
loop_
_entity_poly.entity_id
_entity_poly.type
_entity_poly.pdbx_seq_one_letter_code
_entity_poly.pdbx_strand_id
1 'polypeptide(L)'
;AFTMAQDADLIITIGGASVGDHDLVAPVAAQMGMEQSFYKVAMRPGKPLMAGRLRDVPMIGLPGNPVSAMVCGTVFVVPVLRKMLGLPAAPAARVDLPLGVDLPANGPREHYMRAMVRDGAVLPEDNQDSSLLGILSRADVLMVRPPHDGARTAGEIIGCIPL
;
A
#
# COMPACT_ATOMS: atom_id res chain seq x y z
N ALA A 1 20.18 -15.15 0.07
CA ALA A 1 18.75 -15.03 0.37
C ALA A 1 17.92 -15.50 -0.83
N PHE A 2 17.97 -14.85 -2.00
CA PHE A 2 17.15 -15.23 -3.17
C PHE A 2 17.37 -16.68 -3.65
N THR A 3 18.59 -17.20 -3.57
CA THR A 3 18.87 -18.60 -3.91
C THR A 3 18.16 -19.58 -2.98
N MET A 4 17.93 -19.19 -1.72
CA MET A 4 17.22 -20.02 -0.74
C MET A 4 15.68 -19.95 -0.90
N ALA A 5 15.19 -18.99 -1.65
CA ALA A 5 13.76 -18.77 -1.88
C ALA A 5 13.27 -19.33 -3.23
N GLN A 6 14.06 -20.20 -3.88
CA GLN A 6 13.71 -20.73 -5.22
C GLN A 6 12.45 -21.61 -5.22
N ASP A 7 12.19 -22.28 -4.11
CA ASP A 7 11.02 -23.18 -3.94
C ASP A 7 9.85 -22.48 -3.22
N ALA A 8 9.90 -21.14 -3.08
CA ALA A 8 8.82 -20.38 -2.48
C ALA A 8 7.69 -20.15 -3.49
N ASP A 9 6.46 -20.07 -3.02
CA ASP A 9 5.29 -19.69 -3.84
C ASP A 9 5.23 -18.18 -4.10
N LEU A 10 5.82 -17.37 -3.22
CA LEU A 10 5.88 -15.91 -3.30
C LEU A 10 7.11 -15.39 -2.56
N ILE A 11 7.83 -14.48 -3.16
CA ILE A 11 8.94 -13.75 -2.51
C ILE A 11 8.44 -12.37 -2.13
N ILE A 12 8.57 -12.03 -0.84
CA ILE A 12 8.31 -10.67 -0.34
C ILE A 12 9.60 -10.13 0.25
N THR A 13 10.01 -8.93 -0.20
CA THR A 13 11.10 -8.18 0.43
C THR A 13 10.55 -6.91 1.06
N ILE A 14 11.15 -6.46 2.16
CA ILE A 14 10.79 -5.22 2.85
C ILE A 14 12.04 -4.34 2.91
N GLY A 15 11.95 -3.17 2.29
CA GLY A 15 13.09 -2.29 2.10
C GLY A 15 13.96 -2.68 0.90
N GLY A 16 14.97 -1.87 0.62
CA GLY A 16 15.88 -2.07 -0.50
C GLY A 16 15.25 -1.90 -1.90
N ALA A 17 14.03 -1.36 -1.98
CA ALA A 17 13.30 -1.11 -3.22
C ALA A 17 13.17 0.39 -3.56
N SER A 18 13.90 1.28 -2.90
CA SER A 18 13.93 2.71 -3.20
C SER A 18 15.12 3.06 -4.13
N VAL A 19 15.42 4.34 -4.31
CA VAL A 19 16.46 4.84 -5.22
C VAL A 19 17.75 5.26 -4.50
N GLY A 20 17.96 4.84 -3.27
CA GLY A 20 19.16 5.16 -2.50
C GLY A 20 20.32 4.20 -2.83
N ASP A 21 21.56 4.65 -2.62
CA ASP A 21 22.78 3.86 -2.89
C ASP A 21 22.87 2.54 -2.09
N HIS A 22 22.01 2.39 -1.07
CA HIS A 22 21.91 1.17 -0.26
C HIS A 22 20.73 0.27 -0.67
N ASP A 23 19.98 0.61 -1.70
CA ASP A 23 18.82 -0.16 -2.17
C ASP A 23 19.26 -1.27 -3.13
N LEU A 24 19.79 -2.35 -2.56
CA LEU A 24 20.39 -3.47 -3.29
C LEU A 24 19.38 -4.48 -3.83
N VAL A 25 18.13 -4.49 -3.35
CA VAL A 25 17.16 -5.55 -3.70
C VAL A 25 16.82 -5.53 -5.19
N ALA A 26 16.46 -4.38 -5.74
CA ALA A 26 16.09 -4.28 -7.15
C ALA A 26 17.26 -4.59 -8.11
N PRO A 27 18.48 -4.03 -7.92
CA PRO A 27 19.64 -4.39 -8.75
C PRO A 27 20.01 -5.87 -8.67
N VAL A 28 20.02 -6.45 -7.47
CA VAL A 28 20.37 -7.87 -7.28
C VAL A 28 19.32 -8.78 -7.91
N ALA A 29 18.02 -8.47 -7.71
CA ALA A 29 16.95 -9.24 -8.34
C ALA A 29 17.04 -9.19 -9.88
N ALA A 30 17.33 -8.02 -10.45
CA ALA A 30 17.54 -7.86 -11.90
C ALA A 30 18.73 -8.69 -12.40
N GLN A 31 19.87 -8.67 -11.70
CA GLN A 31 21.04 -9.51 -12.04
C GLN A 31 20.74 -11.01 -11.97
N MET A 32 19.81 -11.42 -11.11
CA MET A 32 19.36 -12.80 -10.99
C MET A 32 18.27 -13.19 -11.99
N GLY A 33 17.92 -12.30 -12.92
CA GLY A 33 16.94 -12.55 -13.97
C GLY A 33 15.49 -12.24 -13.57
N MET A 34 15.27 -11.29 -12.66
CA MET A 34 13.92 -10.82 -12.37
C MET A 34 13.30 -10.09 -13.56
N GLU A 35 12.17 -10.57 -14.00
CA GLU A 35 11.29 -9.87 -14.95
C GLU A 35 10.40 -8.91 -14.19
N GLN A 36 10.76 -7.62 -14.21
CA GLN A 36 10.05 -6.58 -13.49
C GLN A 36 8.76 -6.18 -14.23
N SER A 37 7.60 -6.34 -13.61
CA SER A 37 6.31 -5.91 -14.16
C SER A 37 6.09 -4.42 -13.96
N PHE A 38 6.39 -3.89 -12.77
CA PHE A 38 6.37 -2.45 -12.50
C PHE A 38 7.29 -2.08 -11.34
N TYR A 39 7.64 -0.79 -11.31
CA TYR A 39 8.42 -0.15 -10.25
C TYR A 39 7.91 1.27 -10.05
N LYS A 40 7.51 1.58 -8.81
CA LYS A 40 6.80 2.80 -8.41
C LYS A 40 5.32 2.82 -8.81
N VAL A 41 4.50 3.18 -7.86
CA VAL A 41 3.05 3.33 -8.01
C VAL A 41 2.66 4.75 -7.61
N ALA A 42 1.68 5.32 -8.30
CA ALA A 42 1.16 6.65 -8.00
C ALA A 42 0.26 6.64 -6.75
N MET A 43 0.82 6.22 -5.61
CA MET A 43 0.12 6.17 -4.33
C MET A 43 0.88 6.89 -3.21
N ARG A 44 0.19 7.15 -2.11
CA ARG A 44 0.73 7.70 -0.87
C ARG A 44 0.00 7.09 0.34
N PRO A 45 0.74 6.53 1.33
CA PRO A 45 2.16 6.18 1.28
C PRO A 45 2.40 4.98 0.34
N GLY A 46 3.67 4.64 0.06
CA GLY A 46 3.99 3.39 -0.64
C GLY A 46 4.47 3.55 -2.09
N LYS A 47 4.83 4.76 -2.54
CA LYS A 47 5.35 5.00 -3.90
C LYS A 47 6.42 4.00 -4.37
N PRO A 48 7.47 3.66 -3.57
CA PRO A 48 8.48 2.70 -3.98
C PRO A 48 8.00 1.25 -3.76
N LEU A 49 7.11 0.78 -4.61
CA LEU A 49 6.64 -0.60 -4.65
C LEU A 49 7.14 -1.25 -5.95
N MET A 50 7.71 -2.42 -5.84
CA MET A 50 8.21 -3.20 -6.98
C MET A 50 7.43 -4.52 -7.06
N ALA A 51 7.08 -4.96 -8.26
CA ALA A 51 6.56 -6.29 -8.50
C ALA A 51 7.09 -6.89 -9.79
N GLY A 52 7.19 -8.21 -9.83
CA GLY A 52 7.65 -8.96 -10.98
C GLY A 52 7.72 -10.45 -10.69
N ARG A 53 8.55 -11.15 -11.45
CA ARG A 53 8.83 -12.57 -11.29
C ARG A 53 10.34 -12.78 -11.24
N LEU A 54 10.80 -13.47 -10.23
CA LEU A 54 12.17 -13.96 -10.19
C LEU A 54 12.15 -15.42 -10.65
N ARG A 55 12.57 -15.66 -11.92
CA ARG A 55 12.31 -16.93 -12.61
C ARG A 55 10.78 -17.19 -12.62
N ASP A 56 10.32 -18.30 -12.07
CA ASP A 56 8.88 -18.65 -12.01
C ASP A 56 8.17 -18.18 -10.75
N VAL A 57 8.89 -17.60 -9.78
CA VAL A 57 8.34 -17.18 -8.49
C VAL A 57 7.88 -15.72 -8.54
N PRO A 58 6.61 -15.39 -8.26
CA PRO A 58 6.18 -14.02 -8.08
C PRO A 58 6.97 -13.32 -6.97
N MET A 59 7.31 -12.05 -7.18
CA MET A 59 8.06 -11.27 -6.22
C MET A 59 7.44 -9.89 -6.02
N ILE A 60 7.29 -9.48 -4.75
CA ILE A 60 6.82 -8.14 -4.37
C ILE A 60 7.86 -7.52 -3.43
N GLY A 61 8.39 -6.36 -3.82
CA GLY A 61 9.27 -5.55 -2.99
C GLY A 61 8.50 -4.41 -2.33
N LEU A 62 8.30 -4.51 -1.03
CA LEU A 62 7.62 -3.51 -0.22
C LEU A 62 8.57 -2.38 0.20
N PRO A 63 8.06 -1.15 0.42
CA PRO A 63 8.84 -0.06 0.98
C PRO A 63 9.45 -0.41 2.33
N GLY A 64 10.64 0.14 2.64
CA GLY A 64 11.28 -0.03 3.96
C GLY A 64 10.59 0.74 5.10
N ASN A 65 9.83 1.78 4.79
CA ASN A 65 9.05 2.49 5.79
C ASN A 65 7.87 1.61 6.28
N PRO A 66 7.74 1.36 7.61
CA PRO A 66 6.77 0.40 8.14
C PRO A 66 5.31 0.70 7.76
N VAL A 67 4.89 1.97 7.85
CA VAL A 67 3.52 2.38 7.47
C VAL A 67 3.27 2.13 5.99
N SER A 68 4.25 2.47 5.14
CA SER A 68 4.17 2.21 3.70
C SER A 68 4.10 0.71 3.39
N ALA A 69 4.90 -0.10 4.09
CA ALA A 69 4.89 -1.56 3.94
C ALA A 69 3.54 -2.16 4.32
N MET A 70 2.96 -1.74 5.44
CA MET A 70 1.64 -2.22 5.89
C MET A 70 0.53 -1.83 4.91
N VAL A 71 0.49 -0.56 4.47
CA VAL A 71 -0.50 -0.10 3.48
C VAL A 71 -0.34 -0.86 2.15
N CYS A 72 0.88 -1.02 1.65
CA CYS A 72 1.14 -1.80 0.44
C CYS A 72 0.80 -3.29 0.64
N GLY A 73 1.05 -3.84 1.82
CA GLY A 73 0.64 -5.20 2.20
C GLY A 73 -0.86 -5.40 2.05
N THR A 74 -1.64 -4.51 2.66
CA THR A 74 -3.12 -4.55 2.59
C THR A 74 -3.62 -4.43 1.14
N VAL A 75 -3.05 -3.50 0.36
CA VAL A 75 -3.56 -3.17 -0.98
C VAL A 75 -3.10 -4.18 -2.04
N PHE A 76 -1.88 -4.73 -1.94
CA PHE A 76 -1.29 -5.57 -2.99
C PHE A 76 -1.03 -7.00 -2.55
N VAL A 77 -0.42 -7.23 -1.37
CA VAL A 77 -0.04 -8.59 -0.95
C VAL A 77 -1.27 -9.42 -0.60
N VAL A 78 -2.22 -8.86 0.14
CA VAL A 78 -3.45 -9.59 0.52
C VAL A 78 -4.23 -10.09 -0.70
N PRO A 79 -4.51 -9.30 -1.74
CA PRO A 79 -5.14 -9.81 -2.98
C PRO A 79 -4.34 -10.90 -3.69
N VAL A 80 -3.00 -10.80 -3.71
CA VAL A 80 -2.15 -11.85 -4.29
C VAL A 80 -2.27 -13.15 -3.50
N LEU A 81 -2.16 -13.09 -2.18
CA LEU A 81 -2.33 -14.28 -1.32
C LEU A 81 -3.72 -14.91 -1.47
N ARG A 82 -4.77 -14.11 -1.54
CA ARG A 82 -6.13 -14.60 -1.81
C ARG A 82 -6.20 -15.36 -3.14
N LYS A 83 -5.60 -14.80 -4.19
CA LYS A 83 -5.53 -15.47 -5.51
C LYS A 83 -4.77 -16.80 -5.44
N MET A 84 -3.64 -16.83 -4.73
CA MET A 84 -2.85 -18.06 -4.56
C MET A 84 -3.60 -19.15 -3.79
N LEU A 85 -4.48 -18.74 -2.87
CA LEU A 85 -5.36 -19.65 -2.11
C LEU A 85 -6.63 -20.06 -2.88
N GLY A 86 -6.76 -19.70 -4.16
CA GLY A 86 -7.96 -20.00 -4.96
C GLY A 86 -9.18 -19.15 -4.61
N LEU A 87 -9.03 -18.11 -3.78
CA LEU A 87 -10.08 -17.17 -3.45
C LEU A 87 -10.21 -16.07 -4.53
N PRO A 88 -11.36 -15.38 -4.62
CA PRO A 88 -11.51 -14.26 -5.56
C PRO A 88 -10.41 -13.21 -5.36
N ALA A 89 -9.69 -12.90 -6.42
CA ALA A 89 -8.70 -11.83 -6.45
C ALA A 89 -9.41 -10.49 -6.67
N ALA A 90 -10.00 -9.96 -5.61
CA ALA A 90 -10.60 -8.64 -5.61
C ALA A 90 -9.64 -7.65 -4.93
N PRO A 91 -9.70 -6.34 -5.26
CA PRO A 91 -9.10 -5.29 -4.44
C PRO A 91 -9.58 -5.40 -2.99
N ALA A 92 -8.82 -4.81 -2.05
CA ALA A 92 -9.24 -4.75 -0.65
C ALA A 92 -10.67 -4.19 -0.57
N ALA A 93 -11.53 -4.90 0.16
CA ALA A 93 -12.93 -4.51 0.32
C ALA A 93 -13.01 -3.10 0.92
N ARG A 94 -13.93 -2.30 0.37
CA ARG A 94 -14.18 -0.94 0.88
C ARG A 94 -15.55 -0.89 1.55
N VAL A 95 -15.64 -0.10 2.59
CA VAL A 95 -16.88 0.33 3.22
C VAL A 95 -17.04 1.82 2.96
N ASP A 96 -18.26 2.26 2.71
CA ASP A 96 -18.57 3.65 2.45
C ASP A 96 -18.98 4.32 3.76
N LEU A 97 -18.28 5.41 4.12
CA LEU A 97 -18.49 6.14 5.37
C LEU A 97 -18.66 7.65 5.07
N PRO A 98 -19.49 8.37 5.81
CA PRO A 98 -19.56 9.82 5.73
C PRO A 98 -18.29 10.46 6.30
N LEU A 99 -17.80 11.53 5.67
CA LEU A 99 -16.71 12.34 6.19
C LEU A 99 -17.17 13.12 7.44
N GLY A 100 -16.33 13.12 8.48
CA GLY A 100 -16.56 13.92 9.67
C GLY A 100 -16.04 15.36 9.59
N VAL A 101 -15.20 15.69 8.59
CA VAL A 101 -14.55 17.00 8.40
C VAL A 101 -14.41 17.34 6.93
N ASP A 102 -14.23 18.62 6.63
CA ASP A 102 -13.88 19.05 5.28
C ASP A 102 -12.44 18.67 4.92
N LEU A 103 -12.22 18.33 3.65
CA LEU A 103 -10.91 17.95 3.15
C LEU A 103 -10.51 18.83 1.94
N PRO A 104 -9.26 19.29 1.89
CA PRO A 104 -8.74 19.95 0.70
C PRO A 104 -8.66 19.00 -0.49
N ALA A 105 -8.47 19.53 -1.70
CA ALA A 105 -8.24 18.73 -2.89
C ALA A 105 -7.00 17.82 -2.72
N ASN A 106 -7.10 16.61 -3.27
CA ASN A 106 -5.99 15.64 -3.27
C ASN A 106 -5.00 15.94 -4.41
N GLY A 107 -3.76 15.55 -4.21
CA GLY A 107 -2.71 15.65 -5.23
C GLY A 107 -2.79 14.52 -6.30
N PRO A 108 -1.71 14.35 -7.11
CA PRO A 108 -1.69 13.43 -8.25
C PRO A 108 -1.54 11.96 -7.89
N ARG A 109 -1.56 11.59 -6.61
CA ARG A 109 -1.42 10.22 -6.15
C ARG A 109 -2.65 9.77 -5.38
N GLU A 110 -3.06 8.52 -5.55
CA GLU A 110 -4.06 7.91 -4.69
C GLU A 110 -3.55 7.92 -3.23
N HIS A 111 -4.35 8.49 -2.34
CA HIS A 111 -3.94 8.68 -0.96
C HIS A 111 -4.73 7.76 -0.02
N TYR A 112 -4.02 6.88 0.64
CA TYR A 112 -4.52 5.99 1.69
C TYR A 112 -4.27 6.66 3.05
N MET A 113 -5.23 7.45 3.50
CA MET A 113 -5.12 8.23 4.73
C MET A 113 -5.51 7.37 5.94
N ARG A 114 -4.66 7.37 6.97
CA ARG A 114 -5.01 6.74 8.26
C ARG A 114 -6.14 7.55 8.88
N ALA A 115 -7.19 6.89 9.28
CA ALA A 115 -8.38 7.54 9.81
C ALA A 115 -9.04 6.71 10.92
N MET A 116 -9.69 7.39 11.83
CA MET A 116 -10.53 6.79 12.87
C MET A 116 -11.99 6.89 12.47
N VAL A 117 -12.81 5.98 12.98
CA VAL A 117 -14.28 6.06 12.86
C VAL A 117 -14.85 6.49 14.20
N ARG A 118 -15.57 7.62 14.24
CA ARG A 118 -16.23 8.14 15.45
C ARG A 118 -17.66 8.55 15.09
N ASP A 119 -18.59 8.10 15.89
CA ASP A 119 -20.04 8.40 15.73
C ASP A 119 -20.54 8.09 14.30
N GLY A 120 -20.00 7.04 13.68
CA GLY A 120 -20.36 6.61 12.33
C GLY A 120 -19.73 7.42 11.19
N ALA A 121 -18.90 8.43 11.48
CA ALA A 121 -18.18 9.23 10.49
C ALA A 121 -16.67 8.92 10.51
N VAL A 122 -16.01 9.06 9.36
CA VAL A 122 -14.56 8.88 9.22
C VAL A 122 -13.83 10.22 9.42
N LEU A 123 -12.84 10.19 10.28
CA LEU A 123 -12.00 11.34 10.64
C LEU A 123 -10.53 10.99 10.31
N PRO A 124 -9.92 11.62 9.31
CA PRO A 124 -8.51 11.40 9.04
C PRO A 124 -7.65 11.91 10.20
N GLU A 125 -6.58 11.22 10.50
CA GLU A 125 -5.54 11.72 11.41
C GLU A 125 -4.91 12.99 10.82
N ASP A 126 -4.67 14.00 11.64
CA ASP A 126 -4.12 15.29 11.22
C ASP A 126 -2.73 15.12 10.57
N ASN A 127 -1.93 14.24 11.16
CA ASN A 127 -0.60 13.95 10.65
C ASN A 127 -0.59 12.66 9.82
N GLN A 128 -0.36 12.80 8.55
CA GLN A 128 -0.25 11.68 7.59
C GLN A 128 1.21 11.32 7.26
N ASP A 129 2.17 11.69 8.13
CA ASP A 129 3.56 11.28 7.96
C ASP A 129 3.70 9.77 8.16
N SER A 130 4.27 9.12 7.16
CA SER A 130 4.46 7.66 7.17
C SER A 130 5.58 7.20 8.13
N SER A 131 6.37 8.10 8.69
CA SER A 131 7.34 7.75 9.74
C SER A 131 6.69 7.44 11.10
N LEU A 132 5.43 7.86 11.29
CA LEU A 132 4.70 7.74 12.54
C LEU A 132 3.85 6.47 12.59
N LEU A 133 4.47 5.35 12.99
CA LEU A 133 3.77 4.05 13.12
C LEU A 133 2.63 4.09 14.15
N GLY A 134 2.77 4.88 15.22
CA GLY A 134 1.73 5.02 16.25
C GLY A 134 0.40 5.60 15.73
N ILE A 135 0.40 6.29 14.59
CA ILE A 135 -0.84 6.75 13.94
C ILE A 135 -1.55 5.56 13.29
N LEU A 136 -0.80 4.69 12.62
CA LEU A 136 -1.37 3.50 12.01
C LEU A 136 -1.99 2.55 13.06
N SER A 137 -1.36 2.44 14.24
CA SER A 137 -1.86 1.56 15.32
C SER A 137 -3.18 2.04 15.94
N ARG A 138 -3.58 3.29 15.72
CA ARG A 138 -4.85 3.86 16.19
C ARG A 138 -5.90 3.97 15.10
N ALA A 139 -5.49 3.80 13.84
CA ALA A 139 -6.41 3.90 12.71
C ALA A 139 -7.34 2.70 12.65
N ASP A 140 -8.61 2.95 12.46
CA ASP A 140 -9.63 1.93 12.23
C ASP A 140 -9.72 1.57 10.73
N VAL A 141 -9.39 2.54 9.86
CA VAL A 141 -9.51 2.41 8.40
C VAL A 141 -8.42 3.17 7.66
N LEU A 142 -8.20 2.78 6.41
CA LEU A 142 -7.54 3.60 5.40
C LEU A 142 -8.60 4.28 4.53
N MET A 143 -8.80 5.57 4.72
CA MET A 143 -9.68 6.38 3.86
C MET A 143 -8.97 6.61 2.51
N VAL A 144 -9.66 6.31 1.42
CA VAL A 144 -9.05 6.31 0.07
C VAL A 144 -9.48 7.54 -0.71
N ARG A 145 -8.49 8.38 -1.09
CA ARG A 145 -8.69 9.55 -1.96
C ARG A 145 -8.09 9.26 -3.34
N PRO A 146 -8.90 9.24 -4.40
CA PRO A 146 -8.38 9.07 -5.76
C PRO A 146 -7.36 10.17 -6.14
N PRO A 147 -6.49 9.92 -7.15
CA PRO A 147 -5.68 10.99 -7.72
C PRO A 147 -6.55 12.14 -8.20
N HIS A 148 -6.12 13.37 -7.92
CA HIS A 148 -6.81 14.60 -8.33
C HIS A 148 -8.26 14.73 -7.83
N ASP A 149 -8.64 13.98 -6.77
CA ASP A 149 -9.95 14.14 -6.13
C ASP A 149 -10.12 15.58 -5.62
N GLY A 150 -11.27 16.20 -5.92
CA GLY A 150 -11.58 17.58 -5.51
C GLY A 150 -11.59 17.78 -3.99
N ALA A 151 -11.80 18.99 -3.54
CA ALA A 151 -12.15 19.26 -2.15
C ALA A 151 -13.45 18.52 -1.81
N ARG A 152 -13.55 18.02 -0.58
CA ARG A 152 -14.72 17.29 -0.06
C ARG A 152 -15.25 17.99 1.17
N THR A 153 -16.55 17.98 1.34
CA THR A 153 -17.22 18.53 2.55
C THR A 153 -17.62 17.45 3.52
N ALA A 154 -17.72 17.80 4.79
CA ALA A 154 -18.25 16.92 5.82
C ALA A 154 -19.64 16.39 5.41
N GLY A 155 -19.90 15.11 5.69
CA GLY A 155 -21.10 14.40 5.28
C GLY A 155 -21.02 13.71 3.91
N GLU A 156 -20.08 14.06 3.02
CA GLU A 156 -19.88 13.33 1.77
C GLU A 156 -19.40 11.91 2.02
N ILE A 157 -19.85 10.97 1.18
CA ILE A 157 -19.48 9.57 1.30
C ILE A 157 -18.10 9.32 0.67
N ILE A 158 -17.29 8.57 1.39
CA ILE A 158 -15.95 8.18 0.93
C ILE A 158 -15.66 6.71 1.23
N GLY A 159 -14.97 6.03 0.27
CA GLY A 159 -14.59 4.64 0.43
C GLY A 159 -13.40 4.47 1.38
N CYS A 160 -13.54 3.54 2.33
CA CYS A 160 -12.54 3.24 3.36
C CYS A 160 -12.21 1.74 3.37
N ILE A 161 -10.95 1.39 3.52
CA ILE A 161 -10.51 0.00 3.69
C ILE A 161 -10.36 -0.25 5.19
N PRO A 162 -11.12 -1.18 5.81
CA PRO A 162 -10.94 -1.57 7.22
C PRO A 162 -9.53 -2.14 7.47
N LEU A 163 -8.95 -1.83 8.63
CA LEU A 163 -7.63 -2.32 9.10
C LEU A 163 -7.77 -3.43 10.12
#